data_db2d2642790a3a802fb66fe26f656d08
#
_entry.id   db2d2642790a3a802fb66fe26f656d08
#
_cell.length_a   1.000
_cell.length_b   1.000
_cell.length_c   1.000
_cell.angle_alpha   90.00
_cell.angle_beta   90.00
_cell.angle_gamma   90.00
#
_symmetry.space_group_name_H-M   'P 1'
#
loop_
_entity.id
_entity.type
_entity.pdbx_description
1 polymer ?
#
loop_
_entity_poly.entity_id
_entity_poly.type
_entity_poly.pdbx_seq_one_letter_code
_entity_poly.pdbx_strand_id
1 'polypeptide(L)'
;MSTIQRLNKELIDLKTSPPANCSAGLIDDDIYHWQATIIGPEDTPYHGGVFELRIDFPQDYPFKPPNVVFITKIFHCNINYNGNICLDILKDQWSPALTISKVLLSICSLMNDQNPNDPLTPEAADLYNNDYNSFLDHAKKYTLQYASQ
;
A
#
# COMPACT_ATOMS: atom_id res chain seq x y z
N MET A 1 17.72 -19.73 5.73
CA MET A 1 17.73 -18.76 4.62
C MET A 1 18.11 -17.39 5.18
N SER A 2 19.09 -16.74 4.58
CA SER A 2 19.46 -15.38 5.00
C SER A 2 18.41 -14.37 4.58
N THR A 3 18.46 -13.18 5.17
CA THR A 3 17.56 -12.08 4.78
C THR A 3 17.72 -11.76 3.29
N ILE A 4 18.94 -11.66 2.81
CA ILE A 4 19.21 -11.35 1.39
C ILE A 4 18.64 -12.45 0.48
N GLN A 5 18.79 -13.70 0.81
CA GLN A 5 18.22 -14.81 0.04
C GLN A 5 16.71 -14.76 0.02
N ARG A 6 16.10 -14.47 1.17
CA ARG A 6 14.63 -14.31 1.29
C ARG A 6 14.13 -13.16 0.41
N LEU A 7 14.79 -12.00 0.46
CA LEU A 7 14.41 -10.83 -0.33
C LEU A 7 14.57 -11.08 -1.83
N ASN A 8 15.66 -11.73 -2.23
CA ASN A 8 15.86 -12.10 -3.64
C ASN A 8 14.78 -13.04 -4.13
N LYS A 9 14.40 -14.02 -3.32
CA LYS A 9 13.32 -14.96 -3.68
C LYS A 9 12.00 -14.24 -3.84
N GLU A 10 11.64 -13.35 -2.91
CA GLU A 10 10.39 -12.60 -3.00
C GLU A 10 10.37 -11.67 -4.21
N LEU A 11 11.50 -11.05 -4.55
CA LEU A 11 11.60 -10.19 -5.72
C LEU A 11 11.37 -10.98 -7.01
N ILE A 12 11.98 -12.16 -7.12
CA ILE A 12 11.79 -13.05 -8.26
C ILE A 12 10.33 -13.50 -8.36
N ASP A 13 9.71 -13.89 -7.24
CA ASP A 13 8.32 -14.31 -7.20
C ASP A 13 7.38 -13.18 -7.66
N LEU A 14 7.64 -11.95 -7.24
CA LEU A 14 6.86 -10.79 -7.66
C LEU A 14 7.00 -10.48 -9.15
N LYS A 15 8.19 -10.67 -9.71
CA LYS A 15 8.43 -10.45 -11.14
C LYS A 15 7.84 -11.56 -12.00
N THR A 16 7.82 -12.79 -11.46
CA THR A 16 7.30 -13.96 -12.18
C THR A 16 5.78 -14.02 -12.11
N SER A 17 5.20 -13.75 -10.95
CA SER A 17 3.75 -13.85 -10.69
C SER A 17 3.29 -12.66 -9.85
N PRO A 18 3.28 -11.45 -10.41
CA PRO A 18 2.85 -10.27 -9.66
C PRO A 18 1.36 -10.34 -9.29
N PRO A 19 0.97 -9.79 -8.12
CA PRO A 19 -0.45 -9.59 -7.85
C PRO A 19 -1.08 -8.70 -8.91
N ALA A 20 -2.38 -8.90 -9.15
CA ALA A 20 -3.10 -8.07 -10.12
C ALA A 20 -2.93 -6.59 -9.80
N ASN A 21 -2.65 -5.80 -10.81
CA ASN A 21 -2.48 -4.34 -10.73
C ASN A 21 -1.31 -3.88 -9.86
N CYS A 22 -0.37 -4.77 -9.53
CA CYS A 22 0.79 -4.44 -8.70
C CYS A 22 2.09 -4.79 -9.43
N SER A 23 3.12 -4.00 -9.16
CA SER A 23 4.50 -4.29 -9.58
C SER A 23 5.46 -3.78 -8.52
N ALA A 24 6.69 -4.31 -8.54
CA ALA A 24 7.72 -3.86 -7.61
C ALA A 24 9.10 -4.03 -8.24
N GLY A 25 10.05 -3.21 -7.80
CA GLY A 25 11.43 -3.26 -8.23
C GLY A 25 12.34 -2.63 -7.19
N LEU A 26 13.65 -2.77 -7.40
CA LEU A 26 14.65 -2.19 -6.51
C LEU A 26 14.81 -0.69 -6.73
N ILE A 27 15.15 0.02 -5.64
CA ILE A 27 15.62 1.41 -5.73
C ILE A 27 17.15 1.35 -5.69
N ASP A 28 17.80 1.92 -6.70
CA ASP A 28 19.27 2.00 -6.81
C ASP A 28 19.97 0.64 -6.64
N ASP A 29 19.36 -0.44 -7.15
CA ASP A 29 19.87 -1.81 -7.03
C ASP A 29 20.04 -2.30 -5.59
N ASP A 30 19.39 -1.66 -4.61
CA ASP A 30 19.46 -2.01 -3.20
C ASP A 30 18.35 -2.98 -2.82
N ILE A 31 18.73 -4.21 -2.44
CA ILE A 31 17.77 -5.27 -2.10
C ILE A 31 16.92 -4.92 -0.86
N TYR A 32 17.35 -4.00 -0.01
CA TYR A 32 16.63 -3.57 1.19
C TYR A 32 15.64 -2.42 0.94
N HIS A 33 15.66 -1.82 -0.25
CA HIS A 33 14.81 -0.67 -0.58
C HIS A 33 14.12 -0.90 -1.92
N TRP A 34 12.81 -1.06 -1.88
CA TRP A 34 12.01 -1.33 -3.08
C TRP A 34 11.02 -0.21 -3.34
N GLN A 35 10.62 -0.08 -4.59
CA GLN A 35 9.49 0.73 -5.00
C GLN A 35 8.43 -0.18 -5.57
N ALA A 36 7.19 0.01 -5.12
CA ALA A 36 6.05 -0.72 -5.65
C ALA A 36 5.10 0.26 -6.33
N THR A 37 4.31 -0.26 -7.26
CA THR A 37 3.26 0.49 -7.94
C THR A 37 1.96 -0.29 -7.83
N ILE A 38 0.89 0.41 -7.45
CA ILE A 38 -0.47 -0.13 -7.41
C ILE A 38 -1.33 0.72 -8.33
N ILE A 39 -2.00 0.05 -9.29
CA ILE A 39 -3.03 0.69 -10.11
C ILE A 39 -4.32 0.67 -9.28
N GLY A 40 -4.98 1.81 -9.14
CA GLY A 40 -6.20 1.91 -8.34
C GLY A 40 -7.25 0.89 -8.77
N PRO A 41 -7.82 0.11 -7.84
CA PRO A 41 -8.76 -0.95 -8.17
C PRO A 41 -10.03 -0.43 -8.85
N GLU A 42 -10.63 -1.25 -9.71
CA GLU A 42 -11.94 -0.96 -10.28
C GLU A 42 -13.00 -0.81 -9.18
N ASP A 43 -14.05 -0.08 -9.46
CA ASP A 43 -15.16 0.17 -8.54
C ASP A 43 -14.76 0.91 -7.26
N THR A 44 -13.62 1.61 -7.29
CA THR A 44 -13.18 2.51 -6.22
C THR A 44 -12.95 3.91 -6.77
N PRO A 45 -12.96 4.95 -5.90
CA PRO A 45 -12.63 6.30 -6.34
C PRO A 45 -11.18 6.45 -6.78
N TYR A 46 -10.35 5.44 -6.55
CA TYR A 46 -8.92 5.42 -6.92
C TYR A 46 -8.69 4.84 -8.31
N HIS A 47 -9.72 4.30 -8.94
CA HIS A 47 -9.62 3.67 -10.26
C HIS A 47 -8.97 4.60 -11.28
N GLY A 48 -8.05 4.04 -12.04
CA GLY A 48 -7.29 4.80 -13.05
C GLY A 48 -6.09 5.55 -12.50
N GLY A 49 -5.93 5.64 -11.18
CA GLY A 49 -4.75 6.23 -10.57
C GLY A 49 -3.60 5.24 -10.47
N VAL A 50 -2.37 5.78 -10.54
CA VAL A 50 -1.15 5.01 -10.35
C VAL A 50 -0.51 5.47 -9.06
N PHE A 51 -0.46 4.59 -8.07
CA PHE A 51 0.03 4.89 -6.73
C PHE A 51 1.39 4.25 -6.53
N GLU A 52 2.38 5.06 -6.17
CA GLU A 52 3.72 4.59 -5.87
C GLU A 52 3.91 4.47 -4.37
N LEU A 53 4.54 3.37 -3.96
CA LEU A 53 4.83 3.06 -2.58
C LEU A 53 6.33 2.81 -2.43
N ARG A 54 6.85 3.11 -1.24
CA ARG A 54 8.21 2.76 -0.87
C ARG A 54 8.17 1.66 0.16
N ILE A 55 9.04 0.66 0.00
CA ILE A 55 9.16 -0.48 0.90
C ILE A 55 10.61 -0.53 1.39
N ASP A 56 10.81 -0.37 2.69
CA ASP A 56 12.11 -0.47 3.32
C ASP A 56 12.12 -1.69 4.25
N PHE A 57 13.13 -2.53 4.13
CA PHE A 57 13.22 -3.77 4.89
C PHE A 57 14.19 -3.64 6.05
N PRO A 58 13.83 -4.14 7.25
CA PRO A 58 14.77 -4.20 8.34
C PRO A 58 15.83 -5.28 8.10
N GLN A 59 16.98 -5.15 8.77
CA GLN A 59 18.11 -6.09 8.61
C GLN A 59 17.74 -7.51 9.03
N ASP A 60 16.77 -7.65 9.94
CA ASP A 60 16.31 -8.94 10.45
C ASP A 60 14.99 -9.41 9.81
N TYR A 61 14.61 -8.82 8.66
CA TYR A 61 13.48 -9.32 7.88
C TYR A 61 13.70 -10.82 7.56
N PRO A 62 12.74 -11.71 7.66
CA PRO A 62 11.29 -11.48 7.83
C PRO A 62 10.80 -11.56 9.29
N PHE A 63 11.67 -11.49 10.28
CA PHE A 63 11.25 -11.57 11.68
C PHE A 63 10.58 -10.28 12.16
N LYS A 64 10.90 -9.17 11.52
CA LYS A 64 10.20 -7.90 11.70
C LYS A 64 9.56 -7.47 10.39
N PRO A 65 8.46 -6.70 10.45
CA PRO A 65 7.74 -6.30 9.25
C PRO A 65 8.53 -5.31 8.39
N PRO A 66 8.21 -5.25 7.08
CA PRO A 66 8.71 -4.17 6.25
C PRO A 66 8.04 -2.86 6.61
N ASN A 67 8.71 -1.75 6.34
CA ASN A 67 8.09 -0.42 6.42
C ASN A 67 7.55 -0.06 5.05
N VAL A 68 6.25 0.15 4.94
CA VAL A 68 5.57 0.44 3.67
C VAL A 68 4.83 1.76 3.79
N VAL A 69 5.13 2.70 2.88
CA VAL A 69 4.47 4.00 2.85
C VAL A 69 4.05 4.33 1.42
N PHE A 70 2.94 5.05 1.29
CA PHE A 70 2.54 5.66 0.02
C PHE A 70 3.40 6.89 -0.25
N ILE A 71 4.01 6.95 -1.43
CA ILE A 71 4.68 8.15 -1.91
C ILE A 71 3.66 9.06 -2.60
N THR A 72 2.77 8.47 -3.40
CA THR A 72 1.66 9.19 -4.02
C THR A 72 0.62 9.55 -2.97
N LYS A 73 0.17 10.79 -2.96
CA LYS A 73 -0.88 11.24 -2.05
C LYS A 73 -2.20 10.57 -2.39
N ILE A 74 -2.95 10.19 -1.35
CA ILE A 74 -4.23 9.50 -1.48
C ILE A 74 -5.18 10.02 -0.39
N PHE A 75 -6.46 10.17 -0.72
CA PHE A 75 -7.51 10.52 0.25
C PHE A 75 -8.21 9.24 0.70
N HIS A 76 -7.88 8.78 1.91
CA HIS A 76 -8.29 7.47 2.42
C HIS A 76 -8.39 7.51 3.95
N CYS A 77 -9.37 6.83 4.52
CA CYS A 77 -9.57 6.80 5.98
C CYS A 77 -8.34 6.29 6.74
N ASN A 78 -7.66 5.29 6.18
CA ASN A 78 -6.61 4.53 6.87
C ASN A 78 -5.20 4.80 6.33
N ILE A 79 -5.04 5.79 5.48
CA ILE A 79 -3.75 6.24 4.95
C ILE A 79 -3.67 7.74 5.14
N ASN A 80 -2.67 8.19 5.90
CA ASN A 80 -2.55 9.63 6.16
C ASN A 80 -1.82 10.36 5.02
N TYR A 81 -1.73 11.68 5.13
CA TYR A 81 -1.11 12.50 4.08
C TYR A 81 0.40 12.33 3.98
N ASN A 82 1.04 11.71 5.00
CA ASN A 82 2.45 11.33 4.93
C ASN A 82 2.66 9.94 4.32
N GLY A 83 1.58 9.26 3.95
CA GLY A 83 1.64 7.95 3.32
C GLY A 83 1.65 6.77 4.29
N ASN A 84 1.54 7.01 5.61
CA ASN A 84 1.49 5.94 6.60
C ASN A 84 0.19 5.16 6.45
N ILE A 85 0.27 3.84 6.60
CA ILE A 85 -0.85 2.93 6.38
C ILE A 85 -1.23 2.27 7.70
N CYS A 86 -2.51 2.33 8.07
CA CYS A 86 -3.04 1.59 9.20
C CYS A 86 -3.48 0.21 8.72
N LEU A 87 -2.58 -0.76 8.84
CA LEU A 87 -2.80 -2.13 8.41
C LEU A 87 -2.13 -3.07 9.41
N ASP A 88 -2.90 -3.95 10.02
CA ASP A 88 -2.46 -4.80 11.13
C ASP A 88 -1.29 -5.71 10.77
N ILE A 89 -1.26 -6.26 9.55
CA ILE A 89 -0.16 -7.13 9.11
C ILE A 89 1.18 -6.39 8.97
N LEU A 90 1.17 -5.07 8.91
CA LEU A 90 2.40 -4.26 8.91
C LEU A 90 2.88 -3.94 10.33
N LYS A 91 2.15 -4.39 11.35
CA LYS A 91 2.42 -4.13 12.77
C LYS A 91 2.44 -5.44 13.55
N ASP A 92 1.55 -5.56 14.54
CA ASP A 92 1.49 -6.68 15.49
C ASP A 92 0.97 -8.00 14.88
N GLN A 93 0.30 -7.98 13.73
CA GLN A 93 -0.13 -9.19 13.02
C GLN A 93 0.86 -9.65 11.94
N TRP A 94 2.04 -9.03 11.87
CA TRP A 94 3.08 -9.50 10.98
C TRP A 94 3.59 -10.88 11.41
N SER A 95 3.88 -11.72 10.44
CA SER A 95 4.59 -12.99 10.67
C SER A 95 5.51 -13.29 9.48
N PRO A 96 6.57 -14.11 9.69
CA PRO A 96 7.46 -14.51 8.60
C PRO A 96 6.79 -15.31 7.48
N ALA A 97 5.56 -15.81 7.71
CA ALA A 97 4.79 -16.49 6.66
C ALA A 97 4.20 -15.52 5.63
N LEU A 98 4.14 -14.23 5.97
CA LEU A 98 3.66 -13.19 5.06
C LEU A 98 4.76 -12.81 4.06
N THR A 99 4.34 -12.35 2.89
CA THR A 99 5.22 -11.91 1.81
C THR A 99 4.82 -10.52 1.35
N ILE A 100 5.69 -9.85 0.61
CA ILE A 100 5.35 -8.55 0.01
C ILE A 100 4.18 -8.70 -0.96
N SER A 101 4.09 -9.82 -1.67
CA SER A 101 2.93 -10.10 -2.52
C SER A 101 1.62 -10.02 -1.72
N LYS A 102 1.58 -10.66 -0.54
CA LYS A 102 0.39 -10.62 0.34
C LYS A 102 0.16 -9.25 0.92
N VAL A 103 1.23 -8.51 1.25
CA VAL A 103 1.13 -7.13 1.74
C VAL A 103 0.48 -6.25 0.68
N LEU A 104 0.94 -6.33 -0.56
CA LEU A 104 0.38 -5.53 -1.66
C LEU A 104 -1.09 -5.87 -1.92
N LEU A 105 -1.46 -7.16 -1.89
CA LEU A 105 -2.85 -7.59 -2.00
C LEU A 105 -3.71 -7.04 -0.86
N SER A 106 -3.18 -7.03 0.36
CA SER A 106 -3.89 -6.48 1.53
C SER A 106 -4.09 -4.98 1.41
N ILE A 107 -3.12 -4.26 0.88
CA ILE A 107 -3.24 -2.82 0.62
C ILE A 107 -4.32 -2.57 -0.45
N CYS A 108 -4.36 -3.36 -1.52
CA CYS A 108 -5.43 -3.26 -2.52
C CYS A 108 -6.81 -3.51 -1.90
N SER A 109 -6.93 -4.50 -1.02
CA SER A 109 -8.17 -4.75 -0.28
C SER A 109 -8.56 -3.57 0.59
N LEU A 110 -7.59 -2.93 1.25
CA LEU A 110 -7.83 -1.75 2.06
C LEU A 110 -8.30 -0.55 1.22
N MET A 111 -7.86 -0.44 -0.02
CA MET A 111 -8.33 0.59 -0.94
C MET A 111 -9.81 0.37 -1.31
N ASN A 112 -10.28 -0.87 -1.34
CA ASN A 112 -11.68 -1.22 -1.56
C ASN A 112 -12.52 -1.06 -0.29
N ASP A 113 -12.03 -1.60 0.83
CA ASP A 113 -12.77 -1.71 2.08
C ASP A 113 -12.07 -0.91 3.17
N GLN A 114 -12.49 0.34 3.36
CA GLN A 114 -11.91 1.21 4.37
C GLN A 114 -12.50 0.93 5.75
N ASN A 115 -11.70 1.17 6.78
CA ASN A 115 -12.13 1.05 8.15
C ASN A 115 -12.23 2.44 8.81
N PRO A 116 -13.41 3.08 8.76
CA PRO A 116 -13.58 4.43 9.33
C PRO A 116 -13.55 4.44 10.86
N ASN A 117 -13.59 3.27 11.51
CA ASN A 117 -13.56 3.18 12.97
C ASN A 117 -12.15 3.28 13.55
N ASP A 118 -11.11 3.16 12.73
CA ASP A 118 -9.71 3.31 13.14
C ASP A 118 -8.96 4.20 12.15
N PRO A 119 -9.36 5.48 12.06
CA PRO A 119 -8.86 6.36 11.00
C PRO A 119 -7.49 6.94 11.31
N LEU A 120 -6.68 7.10 10.25
CA LEU A 120 -5.50 7.97 10.26
C LEU A 120 -5.82 9.36 9.69
N THR A 121 -6.91 9.47 8.92
CA THR A 121 -7.38 10.73 8.34
C THR A 121 -8.80 10.96 8.83
N PRO A 122 -8.99 11.66 9.97
CA PRO A 122 -10.32 11.84 10.56
C PRO A 122 -11.34 12.48 9.63
N GLU A 123 -10.94 13.46 8.82
CA GLU A 123 -11.83 14.12 7.86
C GLU A 123 -12.35 13.16 6.79
N ALA A 124 -11.50 12.23 6.33
CA ALA A 124 -11.93 11.21 5.37
C ALA A 124 -12.93 10.25 6.00
N ALA A 125 -12.69 9.82 7.24
CA ALA A 125 -13.59 8.95 7.98
C ALA A 125 -14.94 9.63 8.25
N ASP A 126 -14.93 10.93 8.57
CA ASP A 126 -16.15 11.69 8.79
C ASP A 126 -17.00 11.73 7.52
N LEU A 127 -16.41 12.06 6.38
CA LEU A 127 -17.12 12.05 5.10
C LEU A 127 -17.59 10.65 4.74
N TYR A 128 -16.76 9.64 4.94
CA TYR A 128 -17.09 8.25 4.64
C TYR A 128 -18.35 7.80 5.38
N ASN A 129 -18.47 8.18 6.66
CA ASN A 129 -19.61 7.80 7.49
C ASN A 129 -20.84 8.67 7.29
N ASN A 130 -20.67 9.97 7.06
CA ASN A 130 -21.76 10.94 7.12
C ASN A 130 -22.15 11.54 5.77
N ASP A 131 -21.25 11.51 4.79
CA ASP A 131 -21.52 12.03 3.44
C ASP A 131 -20.64 11.29 2.43
N TYR A 132 -21.01 10.05 2.17
CA TYR A 132 -20.23 9.15 1.33
C TYR A 132 -20.01 9.67 -0.10
N ASN A 133 -21.02 10.37 -0.66
CA ASN A 133 -20.88 10.96 -1.99
C ASN A 133 -19.82 12.04 -2.03
N SER A 134 -19.72 12.86 -0.98
CA SER A 134 -18.64 13.84 -0.85
C SER A 134 -17.29 13.17 -0.64
N PHE A 135 -17.24 12.07 0.11
CA PHE A 135 -16.03 11.27 0.25
C PHE A 135 -15.53 10.79 -1.12
N LEU A 136 -16.41 10.20 -1.92
CA LEU A 136 -16.06 9.70 -3.26
C LEU A 136 -15.55 10.82 -4.16
N ASP A 137 -16.21 11.98 -4.12
CA ASP A 137 -15.81 13.13 -4.92
C ASP A 137 -14.39 13.62 -4.55
N HIS A 138 -14.12 13.75 -3.24
CA HIS A 138 -12.81 14.15 -2.76
C HIS A 138 -11.72 13.14 -3.15
N ALA A 139 -12.00 11.85 -2.99
CA ALA A 139 -11.03 10.80 -3.31
C ALA A 139 -10.74 10.75 -4.81
N LYS A 140 -11.75 10.95 -5.66
CA LYS A 140 -11.57 11.02 -7.12
C LYS A 140 -10.74 12.23 -7.52
N LYS A 141 -11.03 13.40 -6.94
CA LYS A 141 -10.27 14.63 -7.22
C LYS A 141 -8.81 14.49 -6.81
N TYR A 142 -8.54 13.92 -5.64
CA TYR A 142 -7.20 13.61 -5.19
C TYR A 142 -6.48 12.69 -6.16
N THR A 143 -7.15 11.64 -6.62
CA THR A 143 -6.60 10.68 -7.58
C THR A 143 -6.22 11.38 -8.89
N LEU A 144 -7.10 12.22 -9.40
CA LEU A 144 -6.83 12.99 -10.62
C LEU A 144 -5.66 13.97 -10.43
N GLN A 145 -5.56 14.58 -9.27
CA GLN A 145 -4.53 15.59 -9.00
C GLN A 145 -3.14 14.97 -8.76
N TYR A 146 -3.06 13.85 -8.02
CA TYR A 146 -1.80 13.32 -7.52
C TYR A 146 -1.38 11.98 -8.13
N ALA A 147 -2.32 11.20 -8.67
CA ALA A 147 -2.07 9.86 -9.17
C ALA A 147 -2.30 9.72 -10.68
N SER A 148 -2.50 10.81 -11.38
CA SER A 148 -2.64 10.81 -12.85
C SER A 148 -1.29 10.51 -13.52
N GLN A 149 -1.40 9.81 -14.62
CA GLN A 149 -0.25 9.58 -15.52
C GLN A 149 -0.18 10.66 -16.57
#